data_78c0ecc21ea7625636d5e97dbcbe72c5
#
_entry.id   78c0ecc21ea7625636d5e97dbcbe72c5
#
_cell.length_a   1.000
_cell.length_b   1.000
_cell.length_c   1.000
_cell.angle_alpha   90.00
_cell.angle_beta   90.00
_cell.angle_gamma   90.00
#
_symmetry.space_group_name_H-M   'P 1'
#
loop_
_entity.id
_entity.type
_entity.pdbx_description
1 polymer ?
#
loop_
_entity_poly.entity_id
_entity_poly.type
_entity_poly.pdbx_seq_one_letter_code
_entity_poly.pdbx_strand_id
1 'polypeptide(L)'
;MIFMVMDHLYTYLNMRGGLEIPIWFGYIGKISAPIFFYLIVEGFFHTRNRNKYMLRLFSFGAIMIGVDLLLGIHNNIFLSLGLSVALMNMIEFGKKSERYRLSIIFSILIGLLAVVTEASIYGVIVTLIFYFLRNKKGWMAFVYTVFSILPLLSAISMGPDFLEAIFLWDYQWMMFLAIPFILLYNGELGFNNKFTKWMFYLFYPLHLIIIVLLAKYITA
;
A
#
# COMPACT_ATOMS: atom_id res chain seq x y z
N MET A 1 1.11 4.12 -10.45
CA MET A 1 2.13 3.28 -11.11
C MET A 1 3.48 3.98 -11.18
N ILE A 2 3.61 5.20 -11.72
CA ILE A 2 4.90 5.92 -11.82
C ILE A 2 5.59 6.03 -10.46
N PHE A 3 4.91 6.49 -9.43
CA PHE A 3 5.47 6.60 -8.07
C PHE A 3 5.99 5.28 -7.52
N MET A 4 5.32 4.18 -7.82
CA MET A 4 5.74 2.84 -7.42
C MET A 4 7.02 2.39 -8.14
N VAL A 5 7.15 2.70 -9.42
CA VAL A 5 8.40 2.46 -10.17
C VAL A 5 9.55 3.26 -9.56
N MET A 6 9.32 4.52 -9.20
CA MET A 6 10.33 5.38 -8.55
C MET A 6 10.79 4.81 -7.22
N ASP A 7 9.86 4.35 -6.37
CA ASP A 7 10.17 3.69 -5.09
C ASP A 7 11.06 2.45 -5.29
N HIS A 8 10.69 1.59 -6.22
CA HIS A 8 11.44 0.37 -6.49
C HIS A 8 12.77 0.63 -7.20
N LEU A 9 12.87 1.63 -8.09
CA LEU A 9 14.15 2.05 -8.65
C LEU A 9 15.10 2.50 -7.54
N TYR A 10 14.62 3.35 -6.61
CA TYR A 10 15.44 3.79 -5.48
C TYR A 10 15.84 2.61 -4.61
N THR A 11 14.89 1.75 -4.24
CA THR A 11 15.16 0.62 -3.33
C THR A 11 16.13 -0.40 -3.92
N TYR A 12 15.98 -0.76 -5.18
CA TYR A 12 16.76 -1.86 -5.76
C TYR A 12 18.01 -1.42 -6.50
N LEU A 13 18.00 -0.28 -7.19
CA LEU A 13 19.18 0.19 -7.93
C LEU A 13 20.12 1.01 -7.05
N ASN A 14 19.62 1.83 -6.15
CA ASN A 14 20.45 2.59 -5.24
C ASN A 14 21.01 1.72 -4.11
N MET A 15 20.13 1.10 -3.32
CA MET A 15 20.56 0.37 -2.12
C MET A 15 21.22 -0.96 -2.41
N ARG A 16 20.91 -1.63 -3.53
CA ARG A 16 21.42 -2.95 -3.90
C ARG A 16 22.24 -2.95 -5.18
N GLY A 17 21.95 -2.04 -6.12
CA GLY A 17 22.59 -1.96 -7.44
C GLY A 17 23.78 -1.02 -7.50
N GLY A 18 24.08 -0.27 -6.42
CA GLY A 18 25.22 0.66 -6.36
C GLY A 18 25.13 1.87 -7.32
N LEU A 19 23.95 2.15 -7.89
CA LEU A 19 23.71 3.35 -8.69
C LEU A 19 23.25 4.50 -7.77
N GLU A 20 23.76 5.68 -7.99
CA GLU A 20 23.35 6.88 -7.26
C GLU A 20 21.98 7.37 -7.75
N ILE A 21 20.91 6.80 -7.24
CA ILE A 21 19.55 7.28 -7.49
C ILE A 21 19.22 8.36 -6.46
N PRO A 22 18.77 9.57 -6.89
CA PRO A 22 18.43 10.65 -5.96
C PRO A 22 17.34 10.22 -4.95
N ILE A 23 17.55 10.54 -3.67
CA ILE A 23 16.66 10.12 -2.57
C ILE A 23 15.21 10.57 -2.73
N TRP A 24 14.96 11.65 -3.47
CA TRP A 24 13.61 12.14 -3.73
C TRP A 24 12.74 11.13 -4.53
N PHE A 25 13.35 10.14 -5.22
CA PHE A 25 12.62 9.01 -5.79
C PHE A 25 11.93 8.21 -4.68
N GLY A 26 12.62 7.96 -3.57
CA GLY A 26 12.05 7.31 -2.40
C GLY A 26 10.93 8.14 -1.76
N TYR A 27 11.11 9.47 -1.64
CA TYR A 27 10.09 10.37 -1.07
C TYR A 27 8.78 10.31 -1.87
N ILE A 28 8.87 10.47 -3.18
CA ILE A 28 7.72 10.42 -4.08
C ILE A 28 7.15 8.99 -4.13
N GLY A 29 7.99 7.99 -4.01
CA GLY A 29 7.59 6.58 -3.92
C GLY A 29 6.57 6.30 -2.83
N LYS A 30 6.70 6.95 -1.65
CA LYS A 30 5.79 6.78 -0.51
C LYS A 30 4.33 7.19 -0.80
N ILE A 31 4.10 7.95 -1.87
CA ILE A 31 2.75 8.32 -2.34
C ILE A 31 1.99 7.10 -2.88
N SER A 32 2.69 6.10 -3.41
CA SER A 32 2.05 5.02 -4.17
C SER A 32 1.15 4.12 -3.34
N ALA A 33 1.63 3.60 -2.22
CA ALA A 33 0.89 2.65 -1.38
C ALA A 33 -0.44 3.24 -0.85
N PRO A 34 -0.49 4.45 -0.27
CA PRO A 34 -1.74 5.05 0.17
C PRO A 34 -2.77 5.22 -0.94
N ILE A 35 -2.34 5.60 -2.15
CA ILE A 35 -3.25 5.69 -3.30
C ILE A 35 -3.84 4.31 -3.62
N PHE A 36 -3.04 3.24 -3.58
CA PHE A 36 -3.56 1.90 -3.81
C PHE A 36 -4.55 1.46 -2.72
N PHE A 37 -4.27 1.73 -1.45
CA PHE A 37 -5.21 1.45 -0.37
C PHE A 37 -6.51 2.24 -0.51
N TYR A 38 -6.44 3.50 -0.93
CA TYR A 38 -7.63 4.29 -1.23
C TYR A 38 -8.44 3.68 -2.38
N LEU A 39 -7.78 3.32 -3.48
CA LEU A 39 -8.43 2.69 -4.63
C LEU A 39 -9.01 1.30 -4.31
N ILE A 40 -8.39 0.54 -3.39
CA ILE A 40 -8.95 -0.73 -2.90
C ILE A 40 -10.24 -0.50 -2.12
N VAL A 41 -10.30 0.54 -1.29
CA VAL A 41 -11.53 0.91 -0.57
C VAL A 41 -12.61 1.35 -1.56
N GLU A 42 -12.31 2.22 -2.51
CA GLU A 42 -13.25 2.61 -3.55
C GLU A 42 -13.71 1.39 -4.39
N GLY A 43 -12.78 0.55 -4.81
CA GLY A 43 -13.07 -0.70 -5.53
C GLY A 43 -13.96 -1.64 -4.74
N PHE A 44 -13.81 -1.73 -3.42
CA PHE A 44 -14.64 -2.53 -2.54
C PHE A 44 -16.11 -2.09 -2.55
N PHE A 45 -16.37 -0.80 -2.61
CA PHE A 45 -17.75 -0.28 -2.67
C PHE A 45 -18.35 -0.35 -4.08
N HIS A 46 -17.53 -0.29 -5.12
CA HIS A 46 -17.99 -0.34 -6.52
C HIS A 46 -18.07 -1.76 -7.10
N THR A 47 -17.47 -2.76 -6.46
CA THR A 47 -17.47 -4.12 -7.00
C THR A 47 -18.80 -4.84 -6.80
N ARG A 48 -19.26 -5.55 -7.82
CA ARG A 48 -20.46 -6.41 -7.73
C ARG A 48 -20.20 -7.69 -6.91
N ASN A 49 -18.95 -8.16 -6.84
CA ASN A 49 -18.61 -9.39 -6.15
C ASN A 49 -17.29 -9.22 -5.39
N ARG A 50 -17.41 -8.94 -4.10
CA ARG A 50 -16.28 -8.71 -3.18
C ARG A 50 -15.40 -9.96 -3.02
N ASN A 51 -15.98 -11.14 -3.02
CA ASN A 51 -15.22 -12.39 -2.89
C ASN A 51 -14.36 -12.65 -4.13
N LYS A 52 -14.89 -12.42 -5.35
CA LYS A 52 -14.06 -12.51 -6.57
C LYS A 52 -12.98 -11.43 -6.61
N TYR A 53 -13.25 -10.26 -6.06
CA TYR A 53 -12.25 -9.19 -5.94
C TYR A 53 -11.11 -9.60 -5.00
N MET A 54 -11.44 -10.06 -3.81
CA MET A 54 -10.51 -10.57 -2.82
C MET A 54 -9.70 -11.76 -3.37
N LEU A 55 -10.35 -12.72 -4.00
CA LEU A 55 -9.68 -13.90 -4.57
C LEU A 55 -8.63 -13.51 -5.62
N ARG A 56 -8.92 -12.54 -6.48
CA ARG A 56 -7.93 -12.06 -7.45
C ARG A 56 -6.69 -11.47 -6.78
N LEU A 57 -6.87 -10.66 -5.73
CA LEU A 57 -5.75 -10.09 -5.00
C LEU A 57 -4.89 -11.18 -4.36
N PHE A 58 -5.50 -12.18 -3.71
CA PHE A 58 -4.77 -13.30 -3.14
C PHE A 58 -4.12 -14.20 -4.20
N SER A 59 -4.75 -14.39 -5.37
CA SER A 59 -4.13 -15.14 -6.47
C SER A 59 -2.85 -14.46 -6.98
N PHE A 60 -2.87 -13.14 -7.16
CA PHE A 60 -1.66 -12.39 -7.50
C PHE A 60 -0.68 -12.30 -6.34
N GLY A 61 -1.15 -12.26 -5.11
CA GLY A 61 -0.31 -12.41 -3.92
C GLY A 61 0.43 -13.75 -3.90
N ALA A 62 -0.24 -14.85 -4.25
CA ALA A 62 0.40 -16.16 -4.37
C ALA A 62 1.45 -16.22 -5.50
N ILE A 63 1.18 -15.59 -6.65
CA ILE A 63 2.15 -15.44 -7.74
C ILE A 63 3.37 -14.65 -7.24
N MET A 64 3.15 -13.55 -6.50
CA MET A 64 4.23 -12.74 -5.97
C MET A 64 5.09 -13.48 -4.95
N ILE A 65 4.52 -14.38 -4.13
CA ILE A 65 5.34 -15.25 -3.26
C ILE A 65 6.36 -16.04 -4.10
N GLY A 66 5.93 -16.60 -5.23
CA GLY A 66 6.84 -17.28 -6.16
C GLY A 66 7.93 -16.36 -6.72
N VAL A 67 7.55 -15.14 -7.11
CA VAL A 67 8.51 -14.12 -7.61
C VAL A 67 9.49 -13.72 -6.51
N ASP A 68 9.01 -13.48 -5.30
CA ASP A 68 9.81 -13.10 -4.13
C ASP A 68 10.88 -14.18 -3.83
N LEU A 69 10.47 -15.45 -3.83
CA LEU A 69 11.39 -16.58 -3.61
C LEU A 69 12.44 -16.71 -4.72
N LEU A 70 12.05 -16.53 -5.98
CA LEU A 70 12.98 -16.64 -7.13
C LEU A 70 13.98 -15.47 -7.19
N LEU A 71 13.55 -14.28 -6.83
CA LEU A 71 14.37 -13.08 -6.92
C LEU A 71 15.10 -12.73 -5.62
N GLY A 72 14.73 -13.33 -4.49
CA GLY A 72 15.27 -13.03 -3.15
C GLY A 72 14.82 -11.64 -2.66
N ILE A 73 13.54 -11.29 -2.88
CA ILE A 73 12.93 -10.04 -2.46
C ILE A 73 11.76 -10.30 -1.53
N HIS A 74 11.23 -9.25 -0.91
CA HIS A 74 10.08 -9.32 -0.01
C HIS A 74 9.08 -8.18 -0.31
N ASN A 75 8.55 -8.18 -1.53
CA ASN A 75 7.61 -7.17 -2.00
C ASN A 75 6.32 -7.81 -2.47
N ASN A 76 5.28 -7.76 -1.66
CA ASN A 76 4.00 -8.39 -1.98
C ASN A 76 2.81 -7.54 -1.50
N ILE A 77 2.61 -6.41 -2.15
CA ILE A 77 1.51 -5.50 -1.83
C ILE A 77 0.14 -6.17 -2.02
N PHE A 78 0.02 -7.17 -2.90
CA PHE A 78 -1.25 -7.83 -3.15
C PHE A 78 -1.78 -8.58 -1.94
N LEU A 79 -0.92 -9.17 -1.09
CA LEU A 79 -1.35 -9.77 0.17
C LEU A 79 -1.91 -8.71 1.12
N SER A 80 -1.23 -7.57 1.27
CA SER A 80 -1.70 -6.46 2.09
C SER A 80 -3.07 -5.94 1.61
N LEU A 81 -3.22 -5.73 0.29
CA LEU A 81 -4.47 -5.28 -0.31
C LEU A 81 -5.59 -6.34 -0.20
N GLY A 82 -5.25 -7.62 -0.35
CA GLY A 82 -6.19 -8.73 -0.18
C GLY A 82 -6.73 -8.83 1.25
N LEU A 83 -5.85 -8.70 2.24
CA LEU A 83 -6.23 -8.68 3.66
C LEU A 83 -7.04 -7.43 4.01
N SER A 84 -6.78 -6.28 3.38
CA SER A 84 -7.61 -5.08 3.51
C SER A 84 -9.04 -5.32 3.03
N VAL A 85 -9.22 -6.00 1.89
CA VAL A 85 -10.56 -6.39 1.39
C VAL A 85 -11.21 -7.40 2.33
N ALA A 86 -10.46 -8.37 2.85
CA ALA A 86 -10.96 -9.33 3.83
C ALA A 86 -11.43 -8.63 5.12
N LEU A 87 -10.64 -7.68 5.63
CA LEU A 87 -10.97 -6.88 6.81
C LEU A 87 -12.28 -6.12 6.61
N MET A 88 -12.42 -5.41 5.50
CA MET A 88 -13.65 -4.69 5.16
C MET A 88 -14.85 -5.63 5.01
N ASN A 89 -14.66 -6.84 4.44
CA ASN A 89 -15.72 -7.85 4.35
C ASN A 89 -16.18 -8.30 5.74
N MET A 90 -15.26 -8.51 6.69
CA MET A 90 -15.63 -8.89 8.06
C MET A 90 -16.36 -7.78 8.79
N ILE A 91 -15.97 -6.52 8.62
CA ILE A 91 -16.70 -5.38 9.17
C ILE A 91 -18.12 -5.32 8.61
N GLU A 92 -18.29 -5.46 7.30
CA GLU A 92 -19.62 -5.48 6.66
C GLU A 92 -20.45 -6.71 7.05
N PHE A 93 -19.81 -7.87 7.24
CA PHE A 93 -20.47 -9.05 7.76
C PHE A 93 -21.04 -8.79 9.16
N GLY A 94 -20.26 -8.19 10.06
CA GLY A 94 -20.73 -7.84 11.40
C GLY A 94 -21.94 -6.92 11.39
N LYS A 95 -21.92 -5.89 10.53
CA LYS A 95 -23.03 -4.94 10.38
C LYS A 95 -24.32 -5.60 9.87
N LYS A 96 -24.20 -6.59 8.95
CA LYS A 96 -25.36 -7.22 8.31
C LYS A 96 -25.95 -8.38 9.13
N SER A 97 -25.11 -9.16 9.79
CA SER A 97 -25.53 -10.36 10.50
C SER A 97 -25.77 -10.16 11.98
N GLU A 98 -25.52 -8.94 12.50
CA GLU A 98 -25.56 -8.60 13.94
C GLU A 98 -24.62 -9.44 14.81
N ARG A 99 -23.73 -10.25 14.18
CA ARG A 99 -22.74 -11.09 14.85
C ARG A 99 -21.44 -10.32 15.11
N TYR A 100 -21.57 -9.22 15.84
CA TYR A 100 -20.45 -8.29 16.09
C TYR A 100 -19.23 -8.95 16.72
N ARG A 101 -19.42 -9.86 17.71
CA ARG A 101 -18.31 -10.55 18.38
C ARG A 101 -17.45 -11.35 17.41
N LEU A 102 -18.08 -12.14 16.53
CA LEU A 102 -17.35 -12.92 15.51
C LEU A 102 -16.64 -11.99 14.52
N SER A 103 -17.32 -10.94 14.06
CA SER A 103 -16.73 -9.94 13.17
C SER A 103 -15.50 -9.30 13.78
N ILE A 104 -15.53 -8.89 15.05
CA ILE A 104 -14.41 -8.29 15.75
C ILE A 104 -13.24 -9.28 15.85
N ILE A 105 -13.49 -10.52 16.29
CA ILE A 105 -12.44 -11.55 16.42
C ILE A 105 -11.74 -11.78 15.08
N PHE A 106 -12.51 -12.01 13.99
CA PHE A 106 -11.92 -12.24 12.68
C PHE A 106 -11.22 -10.98 12.13
N SER A 107 -11.75 -9.78 12.39
CA SER A 107 -11.08 -8.54 12.00
C SER A 107 -9.74 -8.36 12.70
N ILE A 108 -9.63 -8.69 13.98
CA ILE A 108 -8.37 -8.68 14.73
C ILE A 108 -7.40 -9.70 14.14
N LEU A 109 -7.85 -10.94 13.89
CA LEU A 109 -6.99 -11.97 13.29
C LEU A 109 -6.47 -11.56 11.91
N ILE A 110 -7.32 -10.99 11.06
CA ILE A 110 -6.92 -10.46 9.75
C ILE A 110 -5.94 -9.31 9.91
N GLY A 111 -6.17 -8.42 10.87
CA GLY A 111 -5.25 -7.32 11.20
C GLY A 111 -3.88 -7.82 11.63
N LEU A 112 -3.83 -8.84 12.50
CA LEU A 112 -2.57 -9.48 12.93
C LEU A 112 -1.84 -10.13 11.74
N LEU A 113 -2.55 -10.83 10.85
CA LEU A 113 -1.96 -11.38 9.64
C LEU A 113 -1.44 -10.29 8.69
N ALA A 114 -2.10 -9.14 8.64
CA ALA A 114 -1.65 -8.04 7.79
C ALA A 114 -0.33 -7.40 8.27
N VAL A 115 -0.03 -7.47 9.58
CA VAL A 115 1.22 -6.92 10.15
C VAL A 115 2.48 -7.58 9.54
N VAL A 116 2.41 -8.85 9.17
CA VAL A 116 3.54 -9.58 8.57
C VAL A 116 3.61 -9.44 7.04
N THR A 117 2.76 -8.62 6.43
CA THR A 117 2.79 -8.32 4.99
C THR A 117 3.54 -7.02 4.72
N GLU A 118 3.81 -6.73 3.43
CA GLU A 118 4.60 -5.55 2.99
C GLU A 118 4.13 -4.23 3.61
N ALA A 119 2.81 -3.98 3.64
CA ALA A 119 2.28 -2.73 4.17
C ALA A 119 2.13 -2.72 5.70
N SER A 120 2.34 -3.86 6.36
CA SER A 120 2.33 -3.99 7.82
C SER A 120 1.11 -3.31 8.48
N ILE A 121 1.28 -2.77 9.69
CA ILE A 121 0.24 -2.05 10.43
C ILE A 121 -0.24 -0.78 9.69
N TYR A 122 0.64 -0.15 8.89
CA TYR A 122 0.27 1.04 8.10
C TYR A 122 -0.87 0.74 7.14
N GLY A 123 -0.81 -0.39 6.43
CA GLY A 123 -1.87 -0.80 5.51
C GLY A 123 -3.21 -1.01 6.19
N VAL A 124 -3.22 -1.59 7.40
CA VAL A 124 -4.44 -1.79 8.21
C VAL A 124 -5.05 -0.44 8.59
N ILE A 125 -4.25 0.44 9.21
CA ILE A 125 -4.74 1.73 9.70
C ILE A 125 -5.23 2.60 8.54
N VAL A 126 -4.47 2.70 7.47
CA VAL A 126 -4.82 3.48 6.27
C VAL A 126 -6.12 2.96 5.65
N THR A 127 -6.29 1.63 5.56
CA THR A 127 -7.54 1.01 5.09
C THR A 127 -8.73 1.42 5.97
N LEU A 128 -8.59 1.37 7.29
CA LEU A 128 -9.66 1.73 8.23
C LEU A 128 -10.01 3.23 8.15
N ILE A 129 -9.00 4.11 8.06
CA ILE A 129 -9.22 5.55 7.87
C ILE A 129 -10.05 5.80 6.61
N PHE A 130 -9.62 5.25 5.47
CA PHE A 130 -10.32 5.45 4.20
C PHE A 130 -11.71 4.80 4.18
N TYR A 131 -11.86 3.64 4.81
CA TYR A 131 -13.14 2.95 4.89
C TYR A 131 -14.18 3.70 5.74
N PHE A 132 -13.81 4.10 6.96
CA PHE A 132 -14.76 4.76 7.86
C PHE A 132 -15.01 6.22 7.52
N LEU A 133 -14.03 6.91 6.96
CA LEU A 133 -14.13 8.34 6.64
C LEU A 133 -14.37 8.62 5.15
N ARG A 134 -14.67 7.60 4.34
CA ARG A 134 -14.89 7.68 2.88
C ARG A 134 -15.80 8.84 2.49
N ASN A 135 -16.94 8.99 3.17
CA ASN A 135 -17.95 10.01 2.86
C ASN A 135 -17.63 11.39 3.47
N LYS A 136 -16.53 11.53 4.20
CA LYS A 136 -16.11 12.75 4.89
C LYS A 136 -14.68 13.12 4.48
N LYS A 137 -14.50 13.47 3.19
CA LYS A 137 -13.17 13.69 2.58
C LYS A 137 -12.27 14.63 3.41
N GLY A 138 -12.80 15.70 3.99
CA GLY A 138 -12.01 16.62 4.83
C GLY A 138 -11.48 15.95 6.10
N TRP A 139 -12.33 15.21 6.81
CA TRP A 139 -11.92 14.45 8.00
C TRP A 139 -10.97 13.30 7.65
N MET A 140 -11.21 12.64 6.52
CA MET A 140 -10.34 11.60 6.01
C MET A 140 -8.93 12.14 5.77
N ALA A 141 -8.82 13.28 5.07
CA ALA A 141 -7.55 13.93 4.80
C ALA A 141 -6.85 14.36 6.10
N PHE A 142 -7.59 14.96 7.04
CA PHE A 142 -7.05 15.39 8.34
C PHE A 142 -6.52 14.20 9.14
N VAL A 143 -7.33 13.16 9.38
CA VAL A 143 -6.94 12.00 10.19
C VAL A 143 -5.78 11.25 9.52
N TYR A 144 -5.80 11.11 8.19
CA TYR A 144 -4.72 10.49 7.45
C TYR A 144 -3.42 11.32 7.53
N THR A 145 -3.48 12.66 7.43
CA THR A 145 -2.31 13.53 7.62
C THR A 145 -1.72 13.34 9.01
N VAL A 146 -2.55 13.43 10.05
CA VAL A 146 -2.09 13.23 11.44
C VAL A 146 -1.41 11.86 11.57
N PHE A 147 -2.01 10.80 11.06
CA PHE A 147 -1.42 9.46 11.08
C PHE A 147 -0.09 9.42 10.32
N SER A 148 -0.01 10.06 9.14
CA SER A 148 1.19 10.05 8.30
C SER A 148 2.39 10.73 8.95
N ILE A 149 2.17 11.76 9.77
CA ILE A 149 3.24 12.50 10.44
C ILE A 149 3.67 11.91 11.78
N LEU A 150 2.96 10.89 12.30
CA LEU A 150 3.34 10.24 13.57
C LEU A 150 4.80 9.74 13.62
N PRO A 151 5.38 9.20 12.53
CA PRO A 151 6.81 8.82 12.54
C PRO A 151 7.76 9.95 12.89
N LEU A 152 7.39 11.23 12.63
CA LEU A 152 8.21 12.38 13.02
C LEU A 152 8.39 12.48 14.54
N LEU A 153 7.42 11.98 15.33
CA LEU A 153 7.52 12.01 16.80
C LEU A 153 8.68 11.14 17.30
N SER A 154 8.94 10.01 16.65
CA SER A 154 10.08 9.15 16.99
C SER A 154 11.41 9.81 16.69
N ALA A 155 11.48 10.64 15.66
CA ALA A 155 12.67 11.36 15.26
C ALA A 155 13.03 12.50 16.24
N ILE A 156 12.06 13.05 16.99
CA ILE A 156 12.32 14.11 17.97
C ILE A 156 13.32 13.64 19.03
N SER A 157 13.32 12.36 19.40
CA SER A 157 14.25 11.80 20.37
C SER A 157 15.70 11.69 19.86
N MET A 158 15.94 11.89 18.55
CA MET A 158 17.27 11.79 17.94
C MET A 158 18.12 13.06 18.13
N GLY A 159 17.56 14.12 18.71
CA GLY A 159 18.31 15.33 19.04
C GLY A 159 18.95 16.00 17.81
N PRO A 160 20.30 16.14 17.77
CA PRO A 160 21.00 16.79 16.65
C PRO A 160 20.77 16.12 15.29
N ASP A 161 20.55 14.80 15.29
CA ASP A 161 20.39 13.99 14.08
C ASP A 161 18.92 13.99 13.55
N PHE A 162 18.06 14.84 14.13
CA PHE A 162 16.65 14.92 13.76
C PHE A 162 16.41 15.07 12.26
N LEU A 163 17.15 15.99 11.61
CA LEU A 163 16.98 16.21 10.17
C LEU A 163 17.41 15.00 9.33
N GLU A 164 18.51 14.34 9.72
CA GLU A 164 18.93 13.11 9.06
C GLU A 164 17.91 12.00 9.28
N ALA A 165 17.38 11.87 10.49
CA ALA A 165 16.39 10.87 10.83
C ALA A 165 15.14 10.99 9.95
N ILE A 166 14.61 12.20 9.74
CA ILE A 166 13.35 12.39 8.99
C ILE A 166 13.53 12.39 7.46
N PHE A 167 14.71 12.74 6.95
CA PHE A 167 14.92 12.82 5.51
C PHE A 167 15.75 11.68 4.92
N LEU A 168 16.63 11.05 5.72
CA LEU A 168 17.52 10.00 5.21
C LEU A 168 17.16 8.61 5.75
N TRP A 169 16.77 8.49 7.03
CA TRP A 169 16.58 7.18 7.65
C TRP A 169 15.13 6.72 7.59
N ASP A 170 14.17 7.57 7.97
CA ASP A 170 12.73 7.24 7.90
C ASP A 170 11.92 8.41 7.33
N TYR A 171 11.74 8.38 6.04
CA TYR A 171 10.89 9.32 5.31
C TYR A 171 9.47 8.77 5.05
N GLN A 172 9.00 7.81 5.86
CA GLN A 172 7.64 7.24 5.73
C GLN A 172 6.55 8.32 5.87
N TRP A 173 6.80 9.37 6.65
CA TRP A 173 5.88 10.51 6.80
C TRP A 173 5.54 11.21 5.47
N MET A 174 6.38 11.10 4.45
CA MET A 174 6.11 11.64 3.10
C MET A 174 4.86 11.04 2.45
N MET A 175 4.32 9.93 2.99
CA MET A 175 3.08 9.34 2.49
C MET A 175 1.88 10.30 2.58
N PHE A 176 1.93 11.40 3.40
CA PHE A 176 0.90 12.43 3.45
C PHE A 176 0.71 13.13 2.09
N LEU A 177 1.75 13.16 1.24
CA LEU A 177 1.70 13.72 -0.11
C LEU A 177 0.72 12.98 -1.06
N ALA A 178 0.17 11.84 -0.63
CA ALA A 178 -0.90 11.17 -1.36
C ALA A 178 -2.25 11.93 -1.31
N ILE A 179 -2.43 12.82 -0.31
CA ILE A 179 -3.72 13.52 -0.08
C ILE A 179 -4.21 14.31 -1.29
N PRO A 180 -3.40 15.17 -1.95
CA PRO A 180 -3.87 15.89 -3.12
C PRO A 180 -4.45 14.97 -4.20
N PHE A 181 -3.78 13.84 -4.46
CA PHE A 181 -4.24 12.85 -5.45
C PHE A 181 -5.55 12.18 -5.05
N ILE A 182 -5.70 11.85 -3.76
CA ILE A 182 -6.90 11.23 -3.20
C ILE A 182 -8.08 12.22 -3.25
N LEU A 183 -7.86 13.49 -2.93
CA LEU A 183 -8.91 14.52 -2.94
C LEU A 183 -9.36 14.88 -4.36
N LEU A 184 -8.46 14.82 -5.33
CA LEU A 184 -8.77 15.04 -6.74
C LEU A 184 -9.60 13.92 -7.37
N TYR A 185 -9.69 12.75 -6.71
CA TYR A 185 -10.51 11.66 -7.23
C TYR A 185 -11.99 12.02 -7.16
N ASN A 186 -12.67 11.99 -8.32
CA ASN A 186 -14.07 12.38 -8.47
C ASN A 186 -15.08 11.32 -8.02
N GLY A 187 -14.64 10.13 -7.61
CA GLY A 187 -15.51 9.02 -7.19
C GLY A 187 -16.05 8.18 -8.35
N GLU A 188 -15.70 8.49 -9.59
CA GLU A 188 -16.18 7.78 -10.76
C GLU A 188 -15.21 6.65 -11.17
N LEU A 189 -15.79 5.57 -11.69
CA LEU A 189 -15.00 4.52 -12.31
C LEU A 189 -14.42 5.07 -13.63
N GLY A 190 -13.09 5.12 -13.73
CA GLY A 190 -12.40 5.43 -14.97
C GLY A 190 -12.65 4.37 -16.05
N PHE A 191 -11.79 4.32 -17.07
CA PHE A 191 -11.91 3.32 -18.15
C PHE A 191 -11.97 1.90 -17.57
N ASN A 192 -13.18 1.30 -17.59
CA ASN A 192 -13.46 -0.03 -17.05
C ASN A 192 -13.48 -1.07 -18.16
N ASN A 193 -12.36 -1.25 -18.85
CA ASN A 193 -12.17 -2.31 -19.84
C ASN A 193 -11.31 -3.46 -19.27
N LYS A 194 -11.24 -4.58 -20.00
CA LYS A 194 -10.42 -5.73 -19.59
C LYS A 194 -8.94 -5.36 -19.47
N PHE A 195 -8.44 -4.50 -20.37
CA PHE A 195 -7.04 -4.07 -20.39
C PHE A 195 -6.66 -3.30 -19.13
N THR A 196 -7.38 -2.22 -18.79
CA THR A 196 -7.08 -1.39 -17.60
C THR A 196 -7.16 -2.19 -16.31
N LYS A 197 -8.10 -3.15 -16.24
CA LYS A 197 -8.24 -4.04 -15.10
C LYS A 197 -7.03 -4.97 -14.91
N TRP A 198 -6.55 -5.60 -15.97
CA TRP A 198 -5.42 -6.52 -15.90
C TRP A 198 -4.08 -5.80 -15.85
N MET A 199 -3.98 -4.60 -16.43
CA MET A 199 -2.79 -3.77 -16.41
C MET A 199 -2.24 -3.59 -15.00
N PHE A 200 -3.09 -3.26 -14.02
CA PHE A 200 -2.67 -3.11 -12.62
C PHE A 200 -2.06 -4.39 -12.04
N TYR A 201 -2.73 -5.54 -12.27
CA TYR A 201 -2.28 -6.81 -11.72
C TYR A 201 -0.98 -7.32 -12.37
N LEU A 202 -0.79 -7.10 -13.64
CA LEU A 202 0.41 -7.54 -14.37
C LEU A 202 1.57 -6.57 -14.23
N PHE A 203 1.29 -5.28 -14.16
CA PHE A 203 2.32 -4.25 -14.06
C PHE A 203 3.20 -4.43 -12.80
N TYR A 204 2.57 -4.76 -11.66
CA TYR A 204 3.30 -4.88 -10.40
C TYR A 204 4.39 -5.97 -10.44
N PRO A 205 4.11 -7.24 -10.77
CA PRO A 205 5.16 -8.24 -10.87
C PRO A 205 6.17 -7.93 -12.00
N LEU A 206 5.70 -7.46 -13.16
CA LEU A 206 6.57 -7.25 -14.32
C LEU A 206 7.64 -6.17 -14.06
N HIS A 207 7.25 -4.98 -13.56
CA HIS A 207 8.23 -3.93 -13.32
C HIS A 207 9.22 -4.30 -12.20
N LEU A 208 8.78 -5.02 -11.15
CA LEU A 208 9.65 -5.53 -10.09
C LEU A 208 10.68 -6.52 -10.65
N ILE A 209 10.25 -7.50 -11.43
CA ILE A 209 11.15 -8.47 -12.07
C ILE A 209 12.20 -7.73 -12.91
N ILE A 210 11.78 -6.77 -13.74
CA ILE A 210 12.70 -6.00 -14.60
C ILE A 210 13.70 -5.23 -13.75
N ILE A 211 13.25 -4.48 -12.74
CA ILE A 211 14.12 -3.65 -11.90
C ILE A 211 15.13 -4.51 -11.12
N VAL A 212 14.68 -5.62 -10.53
CA VAL A 212 15.55 -6.50 -9.73
C VAL A 212 16.57 -7.23 -10.61
N LEU A 213 16.18 -7.68 -11.81
CA LEU A 213 17.12 -8.29 -12.76
C LEU A 213 18.16 -7.29 -13.26
N LEU A 214 17.74 -6.02 -13.52
CA LEU A 214 18.68 -4.94 -13.85
C LEU A 214 19.65 -4.68 -12.71
N ALA A 215 19.17 -4.60 -11.46
CA ALA A 215 20.04 -4.42 -10.30
C ALA A 215 21.07 -5.55 -10.19
N LYS A 216 20.64 -6.80 -10.34
CA LYS A 216 21.56 -7.96 -10.32
C LYS A 216 22.57 -7.94 -11.48
N TYR A 217 22.17 -7.52 -12.67
CA TYR A 217 23.07 -7.42 -13.82
C TYR A 217 24.15 -6.35 -13.65
N ILE A 218 23.80 -5.22 -13.03
CA ILE A 218 24.73 -4.10 -12.79
C ILE A 218 25.75 -4.45 -11.70
N THR A 219 25.37 -5.32 -10.73
CA THR A 219 26.26 -5.73 -9.63
C THR A 219 27.04 -7.01 -9.88
N ALA A 220 26.82 -7.70 -10.99
CA ALA A 220 27.55 -8.88 -11.43
C ALA A 220 28.81 -8.53 -12.21
#